data_5a567504fe54e50ef6537e1d7530fe01
#
_entry.id   5a567504fe54e50ef6537e1d7530fe01
#
_cell.length_a   1.000
_cell.length_b   1.000
_cell.length_c   1.000
_cell.angle_alpha   90.00
_cell.angle_beta   90.00
_cell.angle_gamma   90.00
#
_symmetry.space_group_name_H-M   'P 1'
#
loop_
_entity.id
_entity.type
_entity.pdbx_description
1 polymer ?
#
loop_
_entity_poly.entity_id
_entity_poly.type
_entity_poly.pdbx_seq_one_letter_code
_entity_poly.pdbx_strand_id
1 'polypeptide(L)'
;TASGRRTPFAQKRRTLFWRGGETHEQRRVYSNAITEKTITMPREVATDVYLCGAHCTKSAGVPPEAWCDYKQLLSLPGHSFAVGFKYTLLCSSVVVRGAHADVPCDADKHACPRVYEQFWHAGLRADEHFIASHTVDDLPNAVQVADRKPNAAQIAASSADYAYHLLDPDFISDYWHSLLKGYASLFDWSTPESRSPK
;
A
#
# COMPACT_ATOMS: atom_id res chain seq x y z
N THR A 1 13.94 -20.01 2.01
CA THR A 1 12.69 -20.57 2.52
C THR A 1 12.33 -19.90 3.85
N ALA A 2 11.77 -18.70 3.81
CA ALA A 2 11.19 -18.07 4.99
C ALA A 2 9.77 -18.62 5.18
N SER A 3 9.65 -19.85 5.66
CA SER A 3 8.46 -20.33 6.34
C SER A 3 8.37 -19.65 7.72
N GLY A 4 8.34 -18.32 7.76
CA GLY A 4 8.01 -17.58 8.95
C GLY A 4 6.58 -17.97 9.31
N ARG A 5 6.35 -18.45 10.51
CA ARG A 5 5.04 -18.81 11.04
C ARG A 5 4.13 -17.58 10.95
N ARG A 6 3.31 -17.54 9.90
CA ARG A 6 2.29 -16.50 9.80
C ARG A 6 1.27 -16.73 10.90
N THR A 7 1.08 -15.73 11.72
CA THR A 7 -0.01 -15.73 12.69
C THR A 7 -1.32 -15.95 11.93
N PRO A 8 -2.11 -17.00 12.23
CA PRO A 8 -3.40 -17.23 11.59
C PRO A 8 -4.29 -16.01 11.74
N PHE A 9 -5.08 -15.67 10.72
CA PHE A 9 -5.91 -14.46 10.71
C PHE A 9 -6.78 -14.30 11.95
N ALA A 10 -7.37 -15.39 12.46
CA ALA A 10 -8.19 -15.40 13.65
C ALA A 10 -7.42 -15.09 14.96
N GLN A 11 -6.11 -15.32 14.98
CA GLN A 11 -5.25 -15.09 16.15
C GLN A 11 -4.54 -13.74 16.11
N LYS A 12 -4.67 -12.98 15.01
CA LYS A 12 -4.08 -11.65 14.89
C LYS A 12 -4.71 -10.67 15.85
N ARG A 13 -3.90 -9.70 16.31
CA ARG A 13 -4.36 -8.60 17.16
C ARG A 13 -5.43 -7.79 16.43
N ARG A 14 -6.57 -7.58 17.04
CA ARG A 14 -7.68 -6.77 16.52
C ARG A 14 -7.33 -5.28 16.63
N THR A 15 -6.39 -4.87 15.82
CA THR A 15 -5.78 -3.54 15.87
C THR A 15 -5.53 -3.06 14.44
N LEU A 16 -5.86 -1.80 14.17
CA LEU A 16 -5.40 -1.08 12.99
C LEU A 16 -3.96 -0.62 13.27
N PHE A 17 -3.03 -1.12 12.51
CA PHE A 17 -1.61 -0.82 12.67
C PHE A 17 -1.03 -0.05 11.50
N TRP A 18 -0.19 0.94 11.81
CA TRP A 18 0.64 1.61 10.81
C TRP A 18 1.85 2.31 11.44
N ARG A 19 2.96 2.26 10.72
CA ARG A 19 4.17 3.05 10.98
C ARG A 19 4.65 3.65 9.69
N GLY A 20 5.01 4.92 9.70
CA GLY A 20 5.58 5.57 8.52
C GLY A 20 6.19 6.93 8.81
N GLY A 21 7.13 7.32 7.96
CA GLY A 21 7.72 8.67 7.99
C GLY A 21 6.77 9.70 7.40
N GLU A 22 6.99 10.96 7.73
CA GLU A 22 6.23 12.12 7.22
C GLU A 22 6.68 12.46 5.78
N THR A 23 6.39 11.54 4.85
CA THR A 23 6.79 11.68 3.44
C THR A 23 5.64 12.11 2.52
N HIS A 24 4.44 12.29 3.05
CA HIS A 24 3.26 12.74 2.31
C HIS A 24 2.24 13.34 3.26
N GLU A 25 1.57 14.40 2.84
CA GLU A 25 0.60 15.12 3.68
C GLU A 25 -0.52 14.23 4.23
N GLN A 26 -1.04 13.32 3.43
CA GLN A 26 -2.07 12.39 3.89
C GLN A 26 -1.63 11.55 5.09
N ARG A 27 -0.35 11.21 5.22
CA ARG A 27 0.16 10.49 6.40
C ARG A 27 -0.06 11.30 7.67
N ARG A 28 0.19 12.60 7.60
CA ARG A 28 -0.06 13.53 8.70
C ARG A 28 -1.56 13.67 8.96
N VAL A 29 -2.36 13.88 7.91
CA VAL A 29 -3.82 14.03 8.04
C VAL A 29 -4.45 12.81 8.71
N TYR A 30 -4.18 11.60 8.22
CA TYR A 30 -4.72 10.37 8.81
C TYR A 30 -4.19 10.11 10.23
N SER A 31 -2.90 10.31 10.46
CA SER A 31 -2.30 10.09 11.79
C SER A 31 -2.88 11.08 12.81
N ASN A 32 -2.95 12.37 12.47
CA ASN A 32 -3.50 13.40 13.35
C ASN A 32 -4.98 13.15 13.63
N ALA A 33 -5.77 12.82 12.62
CA ALA A 33 -7.19 12.55 12.80
C ALA A 33 -7.45 11.44 13.83
N ILE A 34 -6.59 10.42 13.84
CA ILE A 34 -6.67 9.33 14.82
C ILE A 34 -6.16 9.78 16.21
N THR A 35 -5.00 10.43 16.27
CA THR A 35 -4.35 10.78 17.54
C THR A 35 -5.04 11.93 18.27
N GLU A 36 -5.53 12.92 17.54
CA GLU A 36 -6.29 14.06 18.04
C GLU A 36 -7.78 13.76 18.21
N LYS A 37 -8.20 12.55 17.81
CA LYS A 37 -9.58 12.07 17.92
C LYS A 37 -10.60 12.96 17.19
N THR A 38 -10.19 13.54 16.06
CA THR A 38 -11.13 14.29 15.20
C THR A 38 -12.06 13.35 14.42
N ILE A 39 -11.67 12.08 14.27
CA ILE A 39 -12.54 10.99 13.80
C ILE A 39 -12.76 9.96 14.92
N THR A 40 -13.93 9.33 14.95
CA THR A 40 -14.28 8.33 15.96
C THR A 40 -14.07 6.92 15.42
N MET A 41 -12.99 6.28 15.84
CA MET A 41 -12.67 4.89 15.46
C MET A 41 -13.62 3.89 16.12
N PRO A 42 -13.90 2.72 15.50
CA PRO A 42 -14.70 1.66 16.09
C PRO A 42 -14.10 1.21 17.44
N ARG A 43 -14.92 1.14 18.48
CA ARG A 43 -14.47 0.80 19.86
C ARG A 43 -13.85 -0.59 19.97
N GLU A 44 -14.25 -1.51 19.08
CA GLU A 44 -13.81 -2.89 19.08
C GLU A 44 -12.45 -3.10 18.42
N VAL A 45 -11.95 -2.09 17.70
CA VAL A 45 -10.65 -2.13 17.00
C VAL A 45 -9.72 -1.14 17.67
N ALA A 46 -8.66 -1.65 18.28
CA ALA A 46 -7.60 -0.79 18.80
C ALA A 46 -6.85 -0.09 17.66
N THR A 47 -6.26 1.04 17.95
CA THR A 47 -5.43 1.77 16.98
C THR A 47 -4.01 1.87 17.47
N ASP A 48 -3.06 1.49 16.62
CA ASP A 48 -1.63 1.62 16.82
C ASP A 48 -1.02 2.25 15.57
N VAL A 49 -1.39 3.51 15.35
CA VAL A 49 -1.01 4.33 14.19
C VAL A 49 -0.04 5.39 14.68
N TYR A 50 1.17 5.40 14.11
CA TYR A 50 2.20 6.34 14.53
C TYR A 50 2.95 6.93 13.35
N LEU A 51 2.97 8.26 13.29
CA LEU A 51 3.76 9.03 12.35
C LEU A 51 5.16 9.21 12.95
N CYS A 52 6.14 8.57 12.36
CA CYS A 52 7.53 8.84 12.68
C CYS A 52 7.94 10.17 12.04
N GLY A 53 8.75 10.97 12.69
CA GLY A 53 9.39 12.13 12.04
C GLY A 53 10.17 11.73 10.77
N ALA A 54 11.11 12.54 10.32
CA ALA A 54 11.89 12.28 9.10
C ALA A 54 12.50 10.87 9.03
N HIS A 55 12.76 10.25 10.18
CA HIS A 55 13.25 8.88 10.29
C HIS A 55 12.53 8.17 11.44
N CYS A 56 11.91 7.01 11.14
CA CYS A 56 11.48 6.11 12.20
C CYS A 56 12.73 5.64 12.98
N THR A 57 12.90 6.13 14.19
CA THR A 57 13.98 5.68 15.06
C THR A 57 13.79 4.21 15.43
N LYS A 58 14.87 3.53 15.85
CA LYS A 58 14.82 2.12 16.26
C LYS A 58 13.76 1.84 17.34
N SER A 59 13.44 2.83 18.18
CA SER A 59 12.44 2.72 19.23
C SER A 59 10.99 2.81 18.73
N ALA A 60 10.76 3.51 17.62
CA ALA A 60 9.43 3.62 16.98
C ALA A 60 9.30 2.69 15.77
N GLY A 61 10.41 2.17 15.25
CA GLY A 61 10.45 1.24 14.14
C GLY A 61 10.03 -0.15 14.59
N VAL A 62 8.99 -0.68 13.95
CA VAL A 62 8.56 -2.07 14.10
C VAL A 62 9.00 -2.80 12.85
N PRO A 63 9.75 -3.91 12.94
CA PRO A 63 10.21 -4.62 11.76
C PRO A 63 9.03 -5.15 10.96
N PRO A 64 9.14 -5.20 9.61
CA PRO A 64 8.03 -5.57 8.73
C PRO A 64 7.38 -6.91 9.08
N GLU A 65 8.14 -7.86 9.58
CA GLU A 65 7.66 -9.18 9.97
C GLU A 65 6.62 -9.09 11.11
N ALA A 66 6.81 -8.16 12.05
CA ALA A 66 5.91 -7.95 13.17
C ALA A 66 4.62 -7.24 12.78
N TRP A 67 4.55 -6.61 11.59
CA TRP A 67 3.29 -6.05 11.08
C TRP A 67 2.25 -7.15 10.86
N CYS A 68 2.72 -8.35 10.55
CA CYS A 68 1.86 -9.49 10.27
C CYS A 68 1.10 -10.04 11.49
N ASP A 69 1.39 -9.54 12.68
CA ASP A 69 0.65 -9.88 13.90
C ASP A 69 -0.65 -9.08 14.07
N TYR A 70 -0.85 -8.06 13.26
CA TYR A 70 -2.02 -7.21 13.32
C TYR A 70 -3.07 -7.62 12.28
N LYS A 71 -4.34 -7.58 12.69
CA LYS A 71 -5.46 -8.01 11.84
C LYS A 71 -5.72 -7.05 10.68
N GLN A 72 -5.48 -5.75 10.92
CA GLN A 72 -5.68 -4.69 9.95
C GLN A 72 -4.42 -3.85 9.81
N LEU A 73 -4.03 -3.57 8.58
CA LEU A 73 -2.87 -2.77 8.24
C LEU A 73 -3.30 -1.56 7.41
N LEU A 74 -2.98 -0.35 7.87
CA LEU A 74 -3.23 0.86 7.11
C LEU A 74 -2.11 1.05 6.08
N SER A 75 -2.48 1.40 4.85
CA SER A 75 -1.54 1.77 3.80
C SER A 75 -1.82 3.20 3.33
N LEU A 76 -0.84 4.06 3.50
CA LEU A 76 -0.90 5.46 3.12
C LEU A 76 0.19 5.78 2.09
N PRO A 77 -0.05 6.72 1.17
CA PRO A 77 0.89 7.09 0.11
C PRO A 77 2.22 7.59 0.68
N GLY A 78 3.26 7.58 -0.16
CA GLY A 78 4.53 8.25 0.07
C GLY A 78 4.72 9.40 -0.90
N HIS A 79 5.92 9.96 -1.01
CA HIS A 79 6.25 10.99 -2.01
C HIS A 79 5.95 10.54 -3.45
N SER A 80 6.14 9.26 -3.74
CA SER A 80 5.78 8.64 -5.01
C SER A 80 4.74 7.54 -4.77
N PHE A 81 5.14 6.42 -4.22
CA PHE A 81 4.27 5.30 -3.86
C PHE A 81 4.62 4.78 -2.47
N ALA A 82 3.72 4.01 -1.87
CA ALA A 82 3.96 3.40 -0.58
C ALA A 82 4.83 2.14 -0.75
N VAL A 83 6.15 2.25 -0.55
CA VAL A 83 7.07 1.10 -0.65
C VAL A 83 6.65 -0.07 0.25
N GLY A 84 6.12 0.24 1.44
CA GLY A 84 5.64 -0.75 2.40
C GLY A 84 4.39 -1.50 1.96
N PHE A 85 3.64 -1.02 0.97
CA PHE A 85 2.34 -1.58 0.61
C PHE A 85 2.43 -3.05 0.20
N LYS A 86 3.41 -3.42 -0.64
CA LYS A 86 3.63 -4.83 -1.02
C LYS A 86 3.89 -5.74 0.18
N TYR A 87 4.57 -5.24 1.21
CA TYR A 87 4.84 -6.02 2.42
C TYR A 87 3.59 -6.16 3.30
N THR A 88 2.73 -5.15 3.35
CA THR A 88 1.44 -5.25 4.06
C THR A 88 0.52 -6.28 3.41
N LEU A 89 0.50 -6.36 2.07
CA LEU A 89 -0.26 -7.38 1.35
C LEU A 89 0.20 -8.80 1.72
N LEU A 90 1.51 -9.03 1.83
CA LEU A 90 2.09 -10.34 2.18
C LEU A 90 1.71 -10.84 3.57
N CYS A 91 1.25 -9.97 4.45
CA CYS A 91 0.97 -10.33 5.84
C CYS A 91 -0.27 -11.23 6.02
N SER A 92 -1.10 -11.48 5.01
CA SER A 92 -2.43 -12.09 5.19
C SER A 92 -3.23 -11.38 6.29
N SER A 93 -3.21 -10.05 6.24
CA SER A 93 -3.99 -9.13 7.05
C SER A 93 -4.91 -8.33 6.13
N VAL A 94 -6.02 -7.82 6.63
CA VAL A 94 -6.83 -6.92 5.80
C VAL A 94 -6.10 -5.58 5.69
N VAL A 95 -5.77 -5.19 4.49
CA VAL A 95 -5.18 -3.87 4.23
C VAL A 95 -6.30 -2.85 4.06
N VAL A 96 -6.29 -1.80 4.87
CA VAL A 96 -7.11 -0.61 4.65
C VAL A 96 -6.26 0.40 3.87
N ARG A 97 -6.62 0.65 2.63
CA ARG A 97 -5.87 1.55 1.76
C ARG A 97 -6.51 2.94 1.80
N GLY A 98 -5.79 3.92 2.34
CA GLY A 98 -6.19 5.32 2.31
C GLY A 98 -6.13 5.85 0.87
N ALA A 99 -7.20 6.54 0.46
CA ALA A 99 -7.31 7.08 -0.89
C ALA A 99 -6.41 8.30 -1.09
N HIS A 100 -5.96 8.43 -2.32
CA HIS A 100 -5.16 9.55 -2.77
C HIS A 100 -6.01 10.75 -3.24
N ALA A 101 -7.34 10.56 -3.36
CA ALA A 101 -8.19 11.43 -4.15
C ALA A 101 -8.58 12.77 -3.49
N ASP A 102 -8.41 12.89 -2.17
CA ASP A 102 -9.08 13.92 -1.40
C ASP A 102 -8.17 15.07 -0.93
N VAL A 103 -6.95 15.14 -1.42
CA VAL A 103 -6.20 16.40 -1.32
C VAL A 103 -6.73 17.29 -2.45
N PRO A 104 -7.40 18.42 -2.13
CA PRO A 104 -7.87 19.34 -3.15
C PRO A 104 -6.72 19.70 -4.07
N CYS A 105 -6.91 19.45 -5.36
CA CYS A 105 -5.95 19.87 -6.37
C CYS A 105 -5.99 21.41 -6.45
N ASP A 106 -4.95 22.05 -5.95
CA ASP A 106 -4.76 23.48 -6.19
C ASP A 106 -4.23 23.66 -7.62
N ALA A 107 -5.16 23.84 -8.55
CA ALA A 107 -4.86 24.01 -9.97
C ALA A 107 -3.90 25.17 -10.24
N ASP A 108 -3.94 26.21 -9.39
CA ASP A 108 -3.11 27.41 -9.53
C ASP A 108 -1.65 27.17 -9.09
N LYS A 109 -1.40 26.17 -8.26
CA LYS A 109 -0.04 25.84 -7.79
C LYS A 109 0.62 24.69 -8.55
N HIS A 110 -0.02 24.13 -9.57
CA HIS A 110 0.43 22.92 -10.26
C HIS A 110 0.78 21.74 -9.33
N ALA A 111 0.27 21.78 -8.11
CA ALA A 111 0.59 20.87 -7.04
C ALA A 111 -0.55 19.90 -6.77
N CYS A 112 -1.09 19.31 -7.82
CA CYS A 112 -1.92 18.13 -7.63
C CYS A 112 -1.01 17.01 -7.11
N PRO A 113 -1.30 16.43 -5.93
CA PRO A 113 -0.55 15.26 -5.50
C PRO A 113 -0.72 14.19 -6.55
N ARG A 114 0.35 13.92 -7.28
CA ARG A 114 0.34 12.86 -8.29
C ARG A 114 0.24 11.55 -7.55
N VAL A 115 -0.80 10.81 -7.82
CA VAL A 115 -0.89 9.42 -7.39
C VAL A 115 0.05 8.63 -8.27
N TYR A 116 1.14 8.17 -7.69
CA TYR A 116 2.04 7.27 -8.38
C TYR A 116 1.60 5.84 -8.12
N GLU A 117 1.25 5.14 -9.18
CA GLU A 117 0.93 3.73 -9.13
C GLU A 117 2.08 2.92 -9.73
N GLN A 118 2.38 1.81 -9.09
CA GLN A 118 3.28 0.82 -9.67
C GLN A 118 2.52 -0.05 -10.66
N PHE A 119 3.23 -0.64 -11.62
CA PHE A 119 2.63 -1.47 -12.67
C PHE A 119 1.68 -2.56 -12.15
N TRP A 120 1.95 -3.09 -10.98
CA TRP A 120 1.16 -4.14 -10.36
C TRP A 120 -0.09 -3.62 -9.62
N HIS A 121 -0.24 -2.32 -9.42
CA HIS A 121 -1.45 -1.78 -8.79
C HIS A 121 -2.69 -2.00 -9.63
N ALA A 122 -2.54 -2.09 -10.96
CA ALA A 122 -3.65 -2.28 -11.88
C ALA A 122 -4.45 -3.59 -11.68
N GLY A 123 -3.83 -4.61 -11.08
CA GLY A 123 -4.50 -5.87 -10.76
C GLY A 123 -5.13 -5.90 -9.37
N LEU A 124 -4.92 -4.87 -8.54
CA LEU A 124 -5.53 -4.78 -7.22
C LEU A 124 -6.98 -4.32 -7.31
N ARG A 125 -7.86 -4.98 -6.57
CA ARG A 125 -9.27 -4.67 -6.51
C ARG A 125 -9.72 -4.46 -5.07
N ALA A 126 -10.48 -3.38 -4.85
CA ALA A 126 -11.16 -3.17 -3.58
C ALA A 126 -12.11 -4.33 -3.30
N ASP A 127 -12.31 -4.66 -2.04
CA ASP A 127 -13.13 -5.77 -1.53
C ASP A 127 -12.64 -7.19 -1.89
N GLU A 128 -11.62 -7.31 -2.73
CA GLU A 128 -10.96 -8.57 -3.08
C GLU A 128 -9.55 -8.66 -2.48
N HIS A 129 -8.78 -7.55 -2.53
CA HIS A 129 -7.40 -7.50 -2.05
C HIS A 129 -7.19 -6.50 -0.92
N PHE A 130 -8.06 -5.49 -0.80
CA PHE A 130 -7.98 -4.47 0.25
C PHE A 130 -9.36 -3.83 0.47
N ILE A 131 -9.51 -3.12 1.59
CA ILE A 131 -10.67 -2.25 1.84
C ILE A 131 -10.24 -0.82 1.56
N ALA A 132 -10.99 -0.10 0.72
CA ALA A 132 -10.72 1.30 0.44
C ALA A 132 -11.26 2.22 1.55
N SER A 133 -10.47 3.23 1.91
CA SER A 133 -10.90 4.40 2.67
C SER A 133 -10.77 5.60 1.75
N HIS A 134 -11.87 6.13 1.26
CA HIS A 134 -11.86 7.17 0.23
C HIS A 134 -11.45 8.52 0.80
N THR A 135 -11.78 8.80 2.05
CA THR A 135 -11.43 10.01 2.77
C THR A 135 -10.91 9.66 4.17
N VAL A 136 -10.32 10.63 4.86
CA VAL A 136 -9.98 10.45 6.27
C VAL A 136 -11.22 10.21 7.13
N ASP A 137 -12.33 10.86 6.80
CA ASP A 137 -13.60 10.71 7.52
C ASP A 137 -14.25 9.34 7.28
N ASP A 138 -13.96 8.70 6.15
CA ASP A 138 -14.41 7.35 5.82
C ASP A 138 -13.56 6.25 6.51
N LEU A 139 -12.40 6.58 7.04
CA LEU A 139 -11.51 5.61 7.67
C LEU A 139 -12.19 4.76 8.76
N PRO A 140 -13.00 5.33 9.70
CA PRO A 140 -13.69 4.53 10.69
C PRO A 140 -14.63 3.50 10.07
N ASN A 141 -15.35 3.86 9.02
CA ASN A 141 -16.23 2.95 8.29
C ASN A 141 -15.43 1.84 7.59
N ALA A 142 -14.35 2.18 6.89
CA ALA A 142 -13.48 1.21 6.23
C ALA A 142 -12.89 0.21 7.24
N VAL A 143 -12.46 0.67 8.41
CA VAL A 143 -11.95 -0.16 9.50
C VAL A 143 -13.04 -1.06 10.07
N GLN A 144 -14.27 -0.56 10.24
CA GLN A 144 -15.40 -1.36 10.70
C GLN A 144 -15.79 -2.44 9.69
N VAL A 145 -15.80 -2.10 8.39
CA VAL A 145 -16.02 -3.06 7.30
C VAL A 145 -14.95 -4.14 7.33
N ALA A 146 -13.67 -3.76 7.40
CA ALA A 146 -12.53 -4.68 7.46
C ALA A 146 -12.60 -5.63 8.67
N ASP A 147 -13.17 -5.16 9.79
CA ASP A 147 -13.30 -5.97 11.01
C ASP A 147 -14.47 -6.95 10.96
N ARG A 148 -15.62 -6.52 10.43
CA ARG A 148 -16.90 -7.25 10.51
C ARG A 148 -17.26 -8.04 9.25
N LYS A 149 -16.57 -7.79 8.12
CA LYS A 149 -16.89 -8.44 6.85
C LYS A 149 -16.75 -9.96 6.97
N PRO A 150 -17.76 -10.76 6.64
CA PRO A 150 -17.70 -12.21 6.80
C PRO A 150 -16.53 -12.86 6.05
N ASN A 151 -16.15 -12.29 4.90
CA ASN A 151 -15.03 -12.75 4.07
C ASN A 151 -13.71 -12.00 4.32
N ALA A 152 -13.55 -11.31 5.46
CA ALA A 152 -12.32 -10.57 5.77
C ALA A 152 -11.06 -11.45 5.72
N ALA A 153 -11.13 -12.68 6.20
CA ALA A 153 -10.04 -13.64 6.10
C ALA A 153 -9.70 -14.02 4.65
N GLN A 154 -10.71 -14.10 3.78
CA GLN A 154 -10.51 -14.38 2.35
C GLN A 154 -9.86 -13.18 1.67
N ILE A 155 -10.28 -11.95 1.95
CA ILE A 155 -9.64 -10.73 1.43
C ILE A 155 -8.16 -10.72 1.83
N ALA A 156 -7.86 -11.02 3.09
CA ALA A 156 -6.50 -11.08 3.60
C ALA A 156 -5.66 -12.19 2.90
N ALA A 157 -6.26 -13.33 2.59
CA ALA A 157 -5.62 -14.40 1.85
C ALA A 157 -5.38 -14.01 0.38
N SER A 158 -6.42 -13.52 -0.33
CA SER A 158 -6.31 -13.07 -1.73
C SER A 158 -5.25 -11.97 -1.89
N SER A 159 -5.17 -11.06 -0.92
CA SER A 159 -4.15 -10.02 -0.85
C SER A 159 -2.73 -10.62 -0.83
N ALA A 160 -2.53 -11.63 0.02
CA ALA A 160 -1.23 -12.27 0.17
C ALA A 160 -0.87 -13.11 -1.06
N ASP A 161 -1.80 -13.87 -1.60
CA ASP A 161 -1.60 -14.69 -2.80
C ASP A 161 -1.25 -13.81 -4.01
N TYR A 162 -1.95 -12.69 -4.17
CA TYR A 162 -1.62 -11.70 -5.19
C TYR A 162 -0.19 -11.17 -5.03
N ALA A 163 0.20 -10.76 -3.81
CA ALA A 163 1.53 -10.23 -3.55
C ALA A 163 2.63 -11.29 -3.71
N TYR A 164 2.37 -12.56 -3.40
CA TYR A 164 3.32 -13.65 -3.66
C TYR A 164 3.56 -13.84 -5.14
N HIS A 165 2.50 -13.84 -5.94
CA HIS A 165 2.62 -13.93 -7.39
C HIS A 165 3.44 -12.76 -7.96
N LEU A 166 3.18 -11.54 -7.50
CA LEU A 166 3.91 -10.34 -7.93
C LEU A 166 5.40 -10.34 -7.60
N LEU A 167 5.77 -10.99 -6.50
CA LEU A 167 7.15 -11.05 -6.03
C LEU A 167 7.86 -12.33 -6.48
N ASP A 168 7.19 -13.15 -7.29
CA ASP A 168 7.77 -14.30 -7.93
C ASP A 168 8.86 -13.85 -8.92
N PRO A 169 10.10 -14.37 -8.82
CA PRO A 169 11.19 -13.98 -9.71
C PRO A 169 10.89 -14.22 -11.18
N ASP A 170 10.17 -15.28 -11.52
CA ASP A 170 9.83 -15.60 -12.90
C ASP A 170 8.82 -14.58 -13.44
N PHE A 171 7.79 -14.23 -12.67
CA PHE A 171 6.84 -13.16 -13.03
C PHE A 171 7.55 -11.81 -13.25
N ILE A 172 8.47 -11.44 -12.35
CA ILE A 172 9.23 -10.19 -12.49
C ILE A 172 10.10 -10.23 -13.75
N SER A 173 10.75 -11.36 -14.04
CA SER A 173 11.57 -11.55 -15.22
C SER A 173 10.76 -11.43 -16.51
N ASP A 174 9.61 -12.09 -16.58
CA ASP A 174 8.70 -12.03 -17.71
C ASP A 174 8.14 -10.64 -17.96
N TYR A 175 7.80 -9.93 -16.89
CA TYR A 175 7.39 -8.53 -16.98
C TYR A 175 8.49 -7.66 -17.59
N TRP A 176 9.72 -7.75 -17.09
CA TRP A 176 10.85 -7.00 -17.62
C TRP A 176 11.17 -7.35 -19.07
N HIS A 177 11.15 -8.64 -19.40
CA HIS A 177 11.36 -9.10 -20.76
C HIS A 177 10.33 -8.49 -21.72
N SER A 178 9.06 -8.54 -21.37
CA SER A 178 7.96 -7.99 -22.16
C SER A 178 8.06 -6.47 -22.31
N LEU A 179 8.38 -5.78 -21.22
CA LEU A 179 8.56 -4.32 -21.20
C LEU A 179 9.73 -3.90 -22.11
N LEU A 180 10.88 -4.53 -21.95
CA LEU A 180 12.08 -4.22 -22.75
C LEU A 180 11.88 -4.53 -24.22
N LYS A 181 11.21 -5.64 -24.55
CA LYS A 181 10.87 -5.99 -25.93
C LYS A 181 9.94 -4.95 -26.55
N GLY A 182 8.89 -4.52 -25.82
CA GLY A 182 8.00 -3.45 -26.26
C GLY A 182 8.75 -2.12 -26.43
N TYR A 183 9.62 -1.77 -25.47
CA TYR A 183 10.43 -0.56 -25.55
C TYR A 183 11.40 -0.58 -26.73
N ALA A 184 12.09 -1.70 -26.96
CA ALA A 184 13.00 -1.87 -28.08
C ALA A 184 12.34 -1.67 -29.44
N SER A 185 11.05 -2.01 -29.58
CA SER A 185 10.31 -1.82 -30.84
C SER A 185 10.04 -0.35 -31.19
N LEU A 186 10.23 0.57 -30.24
CA LEU A 186 10.05 2.01 -30.45
C LEU A 186 11.29 2.70 -31.05
N PHE A 187 12.41 1.99 -31.13
CA PHE A 187 13.68 2.54 -31.62
C PHE A 187 14.06 1.96 -32.99
N ASP A 188 14.59 2.81 -33.84
CA ASP A 188 15.30 2.40 -35.05
C ASP A 188 16.75 2.06 -34.69
N TRP A 189 17.03 0.75 -34.66
CA TRP A 189 18.36 0.19 -34.34
C TRP A 189 19.30 0.13 -35.54
N SER A 190 18.94 0.77 -36.68
CA SER A 190 19.86 0.89 -37.79
C SER A 190 21.11 1.66 -37.35
N THR A 191 22.29 1.10 -37.65
CA THR A 191 23.55 1.72 -37.27
C THR A 191 23.72 3.07 -37.99
N PRO A 192 24.40 4.05 -37.36
CA PRO A 192 24.67 5.36 -38.01
C PRO A 192 25.33 5.27 -39.39
N GLU A 193 26.09 4.22 -39.65
CA GLU A 193 26.76 3.96 -40.93
C GLU A 193 25.79 3.68 -42.08
N SER A 194 24.54 3.30 -41.81
CA SER A 194 23.51 3.09 -42.82
C SER A 194 22.78 4.37 -43.23
N ARG A 195 23.02 5.49 -42.57
CA ARG A 195 22.46 6.79 -42.92
C ARG A 195 23.39 7.52 -43.83
N SER A 196 23.34 7.25 -45.15
CA SER A 196 23.97 8.11 -46.14
C SER A 196 23.40 9.53 -46.00
N PRO A 197 24.25 10.55 -45.85
CA PRO A 197 23.77 11.93 -45.88
C PRO A 197 23.13 12.20 -47.24
N LYS A 198 21.89 12.71 -47.21
CA LYS A 198 21.28 13.30 -48.41
C LYS A 198 21.77 14.71 -48.60
#